data_20de7fbd00f666fbc82a3042bb661ff6
#
_entry.id   20de7fbd00f666fbc82a3042bb661ff6
#
_cell.length_a   1.000
_cell.length_b   1.000
_cell.length_c   1.000
_cell.angle_alpha   90.00
_cell.angle_beta   90.00
_cell.angle_gamma   90.00
#
_symmetry.space_group_name_H-M   'P 1'
#
loop_
_entity.id
_entity.type
_entity.pdbx_description
1 polymer ?
#
loop_
_entity_poly.entity_id
_entity_poly.type
_entity_poly.pdbx_seq_one_letter_code
_entity_poly.pdbx_strand_id
1 'polypeptide(L)'
;MTNLVNSWAGYASLLAFILAYILVILEERLHLRKSKPVLLTGCLMWVFIALYEAMAGGGHAEGHVKEMVGEIGELFFFILVAMTFINTLQERLVFESLKSWLIRKKFSYRSLFWITGGITFCLSPVADNLTSALLMATVVSAVGGSDKRFIVPSFVNIIVAANAGGAWSPFGDITTLMVWTAGKV
;
A
#
# COMPACT_ATOMS: atom_id res chain seq x y z
N MET A 1 -7.46 -15.44 -29.48
CA MET A 1 -7.81 -14.76 -28.23
C MET A 1 -9.29 -14.44 -28.29
N THR A 2 -10.12 -15.19 -27.58
CA THR A 2 -11.53 -14.86 -27.40
C THR A 2 -11.60 -13.51 -26.74
N ASN A 3 -12.39 -12.58 -27.30
CA ASN A 3 -12.55 -11.23 -26.80
C ASN A 3 -13.28 -11.25 -25.43
N LEU A 4 -12.58 -11.66 -24.37
CA LEU A 4 -13.09 -11.67 -23.00
C LEU A 4 -13.72 -10.31 -22.62
N VAL A 5 -13.13 -9.23 -23.10
CA VAL A 5 -13.58 -7.85 -22.82
C VAL A 5 -15.02 -7.60 -23.33
N ASN A 6 -15.37 -8.13 -24.50
CA ASN A 6 -16.71 -7.94 -25.11
C ASN A 6 -17.66 -9.12 -24.83
N SER A 7 -17.33 -10.00 -23.88
CA SER A 7 -18.17 -11.12 -23.45
C SER A 7 -19.07 -10.75 -22.28
N TRP A 8 -20.12 -11.58 -22.06
CA TRP A 8 -20.97 -11.42 -20.88
C TRP A 8 -20.15 -11.50 -19.56
N ALA A 9 -19.09 -12.33 -19.53
CA ALA A 9 -18.21 -12.47 -18.37
C ALA A 9 -17.41 -11.18 -18.11
N GLY A 10 -16.97 -10.48 -19.17
CA GLY A 10 -16.31 -9.19 -19.04
C GLY A 10 -17.23 -8.12 -18.42
N TYR A 11 -18.47 -8.02 -18.94
CA TYR A 11 -19.46 -7.08 -18.39
C TYR A 11 -19.89 -7.43 -16.97
N ALA A 12 -20.08 -8.71 -16.65
CA ALA A 12 -20.40 -9.18 -15.30
C ALA A 12 -19.27 -8.88 -14.32
N SER A 13 -18.01 -9.09 -14.73
CA SER A 13 -16.83 -8.78 -13.93
C SER A 13 -16.70 -7.26 -13.69
N LEU A 14 -16.95 -6.45 -14.71
CA LEU A 14 -16.93 -4.98 -14.56
C LEU A 14 -18.02 -4.51 -13.59
N LEU A 15 -19.23 -5.05 -13.69
CA LEU A 15 -20.32 -4.73 -12.77
C LEU A 15 -19.99 -5.14 -11.34
N ALA A 16 -19.46 -6.35 -11.15
CA ALA A 16 -19.02 -6.84 -9.84
C ALA A 16 -17.93 -5.93 -9.23
N PHE A 17 -16.95 -5.51 -10.03
CA PHE A 17 -15.92 -4.58 -9.61
C PHE A 17 -16.50 -3.22 -9.15
N ILE A 18 -17.43 -2.64 -9.93
CA ILE A 18 -18.06 -1.37 -9.57
C ILE A 18 -18.83 -1.50 -8.25
N LEU A 19 -19.60 -2.59 -8.07
CA LEU A 19 -20.34 -2.86 -6.84
C LEU A 19 -19.40 -3.02 -5.63
N ALA A 20 -18.31 -3.76 -5.80
CA ALA A 20 -17.29 -3.90 -4.75
C ALA A 20 -16.68 -2.56 -4.37
N TYR A 21 -16.39 -1.72 -5.36
CA TYR A 21 -15.80 -0.40 -5.11
C TYR A 21 -16.77 0.52 -4.36
N ILE A 22 -18.07 0.46 -4.68
CA ILE A 22 -19.12 1.17 -3.92
C ILE A 22 -19.16 0.67 -2.47
N LEU A 23 -19.08 -0.64 -2.24
CA LEU A 23 -19.05 -1.22 -0.88
C LEU A 23 -17.80 -0.79 -0.10
N VAL A 24 -16.66 -0.66 -0.77
CA VAL A 24 -15.41 -0.15 -0.15
C VAL A 24 -15.56 1.31 0.25
N ILE A 25 -16.20 2.16 -0.58
CA ILE A 25 -16.45 3.57 -0.24
C ILE A 25 -17.42 3.69 0.95
N LEU A 26 -18.40 2.79 1.02
CA LEU A 26 -19.40 2.75 2.10
C LEU A 26 -18.91 2.01 3.37
N GLU A 27 -17.62 1.66 3.46
CA GLU A 27 -17.03 0.91 4.59
C GLU A 27 -17.42 1.46 5.96
N GLU A 28 -17.30 2.78 6.14
CA GLU A 28 -17.61 3.43 7.42
C GLU A 28 -19.09 3.29 7.82
N ARG A 29 -20.00 3.27 6.85
CA ARG A 29 -21.43 3.10 7.11
C ARG A 29 -21.83 1.65 7.34
N LEU A 30 -21.17 0.72 6.65
CA LEU A 30 -21.51 -0.69 6.70
C LEU A 30 -20.71 -1.47 7.76
N HIS A 31 -19.72 -0.84 8.40
CA HIS A 31 -18.77 -1.46 9.34
C HIS A 31 -18.08 -2.73 8.76
N LEU A 32 -17.89 -2.76 7.45
CA LEU A 32 -17.23 -3.85 6.75
C LEU A 32 -15.77 -3.49 6.52
N ARG A 33 -14.84 -4.42 6.81
CA ARG A 33 -13.44 -4.23 6.41
C ARG A 33 -13.30 -4.28 4.90
N LYS A 34 -12.56 -3.34 4.29
CA LYS A 34 -12.32 -3.22 2.83
C LYS A 34 -11.91 -4.52 2.16
N SER A 35 -11.13 -5.35 2.84
CA SER A 35 -10.63 -6.62 2.32
C SER A 35 -11.72 -7.64 1.99
N LYS A 36 -12.84 -7.64 2.74
CA LYS A 36 -13.91 -8.64 2.55
C LYS A 36 -14.63 -8.50 1.20
N PRO A 37 -15.20 -7.34 0.84
CA PRO A 37 -15.86 -7.18 -0.45
C PRO A 37 -14.88 -7.35 -1.62
N VAL A 38 -13.62 -6.89 -1.48
CA VAL A 38 -12.62 -7.03 -2.54
C VAL A 38 -12.26 -8.49 -2.79
N LEU A 39 -11.98 -9.27 -1.75
CA LEU A 39 -11.68 -10.70 -1.88
C LEU A 39 -12.85 -11.47 -2.50
N LEU A 40 -14.06 -11.26 -1.98
CA LEU A 40 -15.24 -11.96 -2.49
C LEU A 40 -15.49 -11.65 -3.97
N THR A 41 -15.35 -10.38 -4.35
CA THR A 41 -15.53 -9.95 -5.73
C THR A 41 -14.43 -10.48 -6.65
N GLY A 42 -13.17 -10.49 -6.20
CA GLY A 42 -12.08 -11.11 -6.94
C GLY A 42 -12.33 -12.58 -7.23
N CYS A 43 -12.78 -13.35 -6.24
CA CYS A 43 -13.18 -14.75 -6.45
C CYS A 43 -14.35 -14.88 -7.42
N LEU A 44 -15.40 -14.03 -7.33
CA LEU A 44 -16.54 -14.05 -8.24
C LEU A 44 -16.13 -13.73 -9.68
N MET A 45 -15.26 -12.75 -9.89
CA MET A 45 -14.75 -12.43 -11.22
C MET A 45 -14.05 -13.63 -11.86
N TRP A 46 -13.23 -14.35 -11.09
CA TRP A 46 -12.59 -15.58 -11.57
C TRP A 46 -13.60 -16.70 -11.89
N VAL A 47 -14.66 -16.83 -11.11
CA VAL A 47 -15.75 -17.78 -11.41
C VAL A 47 -16.42 -17.42 -12.75
N PHE A 48 -16.69 -16.14 -13.02
CA PHE A 48 -17.29 -15.72 -14.30
C PHE A 48 -16.36 -16.01 -15.48
N ILE A 49 -15.05 -15.76 -15.34
CA ILE A 49 -14.06 -16.06 -16.36
C ILE A 49 -13.97 -17.57 -16.62
N ALA A 50 -13.87 -18.36 -15.56
CA ALA A 50 -13.78 -19.82 -15.66
C ALA A 50 -15.04 -20.45 -16.30
N LEU A 51 -16.24 -19.97 -15.94
CA LEU A 51 -17.50 -20.39 -16.55
C LEU A 51 -17.54 -20.04 -18.04
N TYR A 52 -17.13 -18.84 -18.40
CA TYR A 52 -17.09 -18.42 -19.80
C TYR A 52 -16.14 -19.28 -20.62
N GLU A 53 -14.91 -19.54 -20.11
CA GLU A 53 -13.95 -20.40 -20.81
C GLU A 53 -14.43 -21.86 -20.91
N ALA A 54 -15.03 -22.39 -19.86
CA ALA A 54 -15.63 -23.74 -19.90
C ALA A 54 -16.72 -23.85 -20.97
N MET A 55 -17.58 -22.82 -21.11
CA MET A 55 -18.61 -22.78 -22.13
C MET A 55 -18.07 -22.56 -23.55
N ALA A 56 -16.93 -21.83 -23.69
CA ALA A 56 -16.28 -21.56 -24.96
C ALA A 56 -15.35 -22.71 -25.44
N GLY A 57 -15.24 -23.81 -24.68
CA GLY A 57 -14.39 -24.94 -25.00
C GLY A 57 -12.86 -24.65 -24.84
N GLY A 58 -12.51 -23.60 -24.13
CA GLY A 58 -11.13 -23.22 -23.83
C GLY A 58 -10.73 -23.71 -22.43
N GLY A 59 -9.68 -24.52 -22.35
CA GLY A 59 -9.14 -25.03 -21.09
C GLY A 59 -7.99 -24.19 -20.50
N HIS A 60 -7.96 -22.89 -20.75
CA HIS A 60 -6.82 -22.01 -20.40
C HIS A 60 -6.93 -21.37 -19.02
N ALA A 61 -8.12 -21.40 -18.38
CA ALA A 61 -8.34 -20.80 -17.05
C ALA A 61 -7.38 -21.35 -16.00
N GLU A 62 -7.08 -22.64 -16.02
CA GLU A 62 -6.17 -23.27 -15.05
C GLU A 62 -4.74 -22.73 -15.16
N GLY A 63 -4.27 -22.47 -16.38
CA GLY A 63 -2.94 -21.86 -16.62
C GLY A 63 -2.85 -20.44 -16.05
N HIS A 64 -3.84 -19.62 -16.34
CA HIS A 64 -3.91 -18.23 -15.83
C HIS A 64 -4.06 -18.17 -14.30
N VAL A 65 -4.82 -19.08 -13.70
CA VAL A 65 -4.91 -19.15 -12.23
C VAL A 65 -3.56 -19.52 -11.61
N LYS A 66 -2.84 -20.49 -12.18
CA LYS A 66 -1.50 -20.88 -11.69
C LYS A 66 -0.50 -19.73 -11.80
N GLU A 67 -0.52 -19.01 -12.92
CA GLU A 67 0.34 -17.85 -13.14
C GLU A 67 0.06 -16.76 -12.10
N MET A 68 -1.21 -16.40 -11.90
CA MET A 68 -1.63 -15.41 -10.90
C MET A 68 -1.28 -15.83 -9.46
N VAL A 69 -1.47 -17.11 -9.11
CA VAL A 69 -1.07 -17.62 -7.79
C VAL A 69 0.44 -17.55 -7.61
N GLY A 70 1.21 -17.78 -8.68
CA GLY A 70 2.65 -17.58 -8.70
C GLY A 70 3.04 -16.14 -8.41
N GLU A 71 2.47 -15.18 -9.12
CA GLU A 71 2.69 -13.74 -8.91
C GLU A 71 2.33 -13.30 -7.47
N ILE A 72 1.18 -13.75 -6.96
CA ILE A 72 0.78 -13.47 -5.57
C ILE A 72 1.80 -14.10 -4.59
N GLY A 73 2.29 -15.30 -4.87
CA GLY A 73 3.32 -15.96 -4.08
C GLY A 73 4.62 -15.16 -4.02
N GLU A 74 5.09 -14.67 -5.15
CA GLU A 74 6.30 -13.84 -5.24
C GLU A 74 6.13 -12.55 -4.42
N LEU A 75 5.01 -11.84 -4.59
CA LEU A 75 4.68 -10.65 -3.81
C LEU A 75 4.63 -10.95 -2.32
N PHE A 76 4.01 -12.07 -1.92
CA PHE A 76 3.89 -12.47 -0.53
C PHE A 76 5.26 -12.73 0.11
N PHE A 77 6.13 -13.50 -0.53
CA PHE A 77 7.48 -13.77 -0.04
C PHE A 77 8.33 -12.50 0.03
N PHE A 78 8.21 -11.63 -0.97
CA PHE A 78 8.91 -10.34 -0.95
C PHE A 78 8.50 -9.50 0.26
N ILE A 79 7.18 -9.34 0.49
CA ILE A 79 6.66 -8.57 1.63
C ILE A 79 7.08 -9.22 2.96
N LEU A 80 7.06 -10.54 3.06
CA LEU A 80 7.45 -11.27 4.27
C LEU A 80 8.92 -10.98 4.64
N VAL A 81 9.82 -11.01 3.66
CA VAL A 81 11.24 -10.69 3.88
C VAL A 81 11.41 -9.21 4.24
N ALA A 82 10.76 -8.30 3.51
CA ALA A 82 10.82 -6.86 3.79
C ALA A 82 10.31 -6.54 5.21
N MET A 83 9.16 -7.09 5.60
CA MET A 83 8.60 -6.88 6.94
C MET A 83 9.46 -7.47 8.05
N THR A 84 10.10 -8.61 7.80
CA THR A 84 11.06 -9.19 8.76
C THR A 84 12.25 -8.26 8.98
N PHE A 85 12.77 -7.65 7.90
CA PHE A 85 13.85 -6.67 7.98
C PHE A 85 13.44 -5.42 8.77
N ILE A 86 12.27 -4.84 8.44
CA ILE A 86 11.74 -3.67 9.14
C ILE A 86 11.52 -3.97 10.62
N ASN A 87 10.93 -5.13 10.95
CA ASN A 87 10.71 -5.56 12.33
C ASN A 87 12.02 -5.68 13.12
N THR A 88 13.06 -6.22 12.50
CA THR A 88 14.38 -6.29 13.09
C THR A 88 14.95 -4.90 13.40
N LEU A 89 14.77 -3.93 12.50
CA LEU A 89 15.19 -2.54 12.75
C LEU A 89 14.41 -1.90 13.91
N GLN A 90 13.12 -2.20 14.02
CA GLN A 90 12.27 -1.76 15.13
C GLN A 90 12.73 -2.37 16.48
N GLU A 91 12.94 -3.67 16.52
CA GLU A 91 13.43 -4.37 17.71
C GLU A 91 14.82 -3.85 18.16
N ARG A 92 15.67 -3.47 17.22
CA ARG A 92 16.96 -2.85 17.48
C ARG A 92 16.88 -1.38 17.89
N LEU A 93 15.67 -0.83 18.04
CA LEU A 93 15.41 0.55 18.45
C LEU A 93 16.07 1.61 17.53
N VAL A 94 16.33 1.27 16.27
CA VAL A 94 16.94 2.18 15.29
C VAL A 94 16.07 3.42 15.11
N PHE A 95 14.76 3.21 14.94
CA PHE A 95 13.80 4.29 14.77
C PHE A 95 13.60 5.13 16.04
N GLU A 96 13.61 4.50 17.22
CA GLU A 96 13.53 5.22 18.50
C GLU A 96 14.80 6.05 18.76
N SER A 97 15.95 5.57 18.32
CA SER A 97 17.19 6.33 18.39
C SER A 97 17.15 7.57 17.52
N LEU A 98 16.63 7.44 16.28
CA LEU A 98 16.45 8.56 15.36
C LEU A 98 15.49 9.62 15.93
N LYS A 99 14.32 9.17 16.45
CA LYS A 99 13.33 10.00 17.11
C LYS A 99 13.95 10.76 18.30
N SER A 100 14.62 10.05 19.19
CA SER A 100 15.27 10.64 20.37
C SER A 100 16.35 11.66 20.00
N TRP A 101 17.10 11.40 18.94
CA TRP A 101 18.10 12.31 18.40
C TRP A 101 17.46 13.61 17.89
N LEU A 102 16.38 13.51 17.10
CA LEU A 102 15.67 14.68 16.58
C LEU A 102 15.09 15.55 17.70
N ILE A 103 14.46 14.94 18.71
CA ILE A 103 13.86 15.66 19.83
C ILE A 103 14.94 16.37 20.65
N ARG A 104 16.09 15.74 20.91
CA ARG A 104 17.19 16.33 21.69
C ARG A 104 17.85 17.52 21.01
N LYS A 105 17.85 17.58 19.68
CA LYS A 105 18.50 18.68 18.94
C LYS A 105 17.77 20.01 19.04
N LYS A 106 16.53 20.06 19.58
CA LYS A 106 15.74 21.28 19.80
C LYS A 106 15.69 22.18 18.55
N PHE A 107 15.44 21.60 17.40
CA PHE A 107 15.27 22.35 16.16
C PHE A 107 14.11 23.34 16.24
N SER A 108 14.21 24.47 15.51
CA SER A 108 13.09 25.38 15.33
C SER A 108 11.95 24.67 14.55
N TYR A 109 10.71 25.09 14.72
CA TYR A 109 9.56 24.51 14.01
C TYR A 109 9.74 24.49 12.49
N ARG A 110 10.31 25.56 11.93
CA ARG A 110 10.60 25.65 10.49
C ARG A 110 11.65 24.62 10.05
N SER A 111 12.73 24.48 10.81
CA SER A 111 13.76 23.47 10.52
C SER A 111 13.22 22.05 10.68
N LEU A 112 12.45 21.81 11.74
CA LEU A 112 11.85 20.50 12.01
C LEU A 112 10.89 20.10 10.91
N PHE A 113 10.07 21.02 10.38
CA PHE A 113 9.17 20.78 9.24
C PHE A 113 9.94 20.21 8.03
N TRP A 114 11.04 20.86 7.62
CA TRP A 114 11.81 20.41 6.46
C TRP A 114 12.63 19.13 6.75
N ILE A 115 13.19 19.01 7.94
CA ILE A 115 13.98 17.84 8.34
C ILE A 115 13.09 16.60 8.40
N THR A 116 11.91 16.69 9.02
CA THR A 116 10.99 15.54 9.12
C THR A 116 10.48 15.13 7.75
N GLY A 117 10.13 16.07 6.86
CA GLY A 117 9.77 15.76 5.49
C GLY A 117 10.91 15.08 4.71
N GLY A 118 12.12 15.65 4.77
CA GLY A 118 13.29 15.09 4.09
C GLY A 118 13.67 13.70 4.60
N ILE A 119 13.66 13.47 5.92
CA ILE A 119 13.93 12.16 6.50
C ILE A 119 12.81 11.16 6.10
N THR A 120 11.55 11.58 6.15
CA THR A 120 10.43 10.72 5.74
C THR A 120 10.58 10.29 4.29
N PHE A 121 10.91 11.23 3.40
CA PHE A 121 11.13 10.93 1.98
C PHE A 121 12.25 9.90 1.77
N CYS A 122 13.38 10.05 2.47
CA CYS A 122 14.51 9.12 2.35
C CYS A 122 14.27 7.78 3.07
N LEU A 123 13.47 7.76 4.13
CA LEU A 123 13.20 6.57 4.93
C LEU A 123 12.11 5.69 4.30
N SER A 124 11.12 6.31 3.69
CA SER A 124 9.94 5.62 3.13
C SER A 124 10.30 4.53 2.10
N PRO A 125 11.30 4.70 1.22
CA PRO A 125 11.72 3.64 0.30
C PRO A 125 12.25 2.36 0.96
N VAL A 126 12.61 2.45 2.23
CA VAL A 126 13.24 1.33 2.98
C VAL A 126 12.30 0.77 4.06
N ALA A 127 11.57 1.65 4.74
CA ALA A 127 10.81 1.32 5.95
C ALA A 127 9.28 1.39 5.77
N ASP A 128 8.79 1.37 4.56
CA ASP A 128 7.41 1.64 4.09
C ASP A 128 6.84 3.03 4.45
N ASN A 129 5.78 3.40 3.70
CA ASN A 129 5.15 4.72 3.83
C ASN A 129 4.54 4.93 5.21
N LEU A 130 3.83 3.92 5.73
CA LEU A 130 3.10 4.03 7.00
C LEU A 130 4.05 4.13 8.19
N THR A 131 5.05 3.25 8.25
CA THR A 131 6.05 3.24 9.33
C THR A 131 6.83 4.56 9.36
N SER A 132 7.29 5.04 8.20
CA SER A 132 8.02 6.29 8.08
C SER A 132 7.16 7.50 8.48
N ALA A 133 5.90 7.55 8.05
CA ALA A 133 4.98 8.61 8.39
C ALA A 133 4.65 8.62 9.89
N LEU A 134 4.32 7.47 10.48
CA LEU A 134 4.01 7.38 11.91
C LEU A 134 5.21 7.76 12.79
N LEU A 135 6.40 7.31 12.43
CA LEU A 135 7.62 7.65 13.16
C LEU A 135 7.84 9.16 13.21
N MET A 136 7.80 9.84 12.06
CA MET A 136 8.01 11.28 12.01
C MET A 136 6.83 12.07 12.60
N ALA A 137 5.60 11.57 12.49
CA ALA A 137 4.45 12.15 13.16
C ALA A 137 4.62 12.15 14.70
N THR A 138 5.18 11.08 15.28
CA THR A 138 5.48 11.06 16.72
C THR A 138 6.51 12.10 17.13
N VAL A 139 7.52 12.38 16.28
CA VAL A 139 8.51 13.45 16.51
C VAL A 139 7.84 14.82 16.51
N VAL A 140 7.03 15.09 15.47
CA VAL A 140 6.29 16.35 15.32
C VAL A 140 5.35 16.58 16.49
N SER A 141 4.61 15.53 16.90
CA SER A 141 3.70 15.61 18.07
C SER A 141 4.44 15.87 19.37
N ALA A 142 5.58 15.23 19.59
CA ALA A 142 6.38 15.40 20.80
C ALA A 142 6.97 16.80 20.94
N VAL A 143 7.33 17.46 19.83
CA VAL A 143 7.92 18.80 19.82
C VAL A 143 6.84 19.89 19.71
N GLY A 144 5.80 19.65 18.92
CA GLY A 144 4.75 20.63 18.64
C GLY A 144 3.76 20.81 19.80
N GLY A 145 3.63 19.81 20.69
CA GLY A 145 2.71 19.85 21.81
C GLY A 145 1.27 20.11 21.37
N SER A 146 0.74 21.30 21.69
CA SER A 146 -0.63 21.70 21.34
C SER A 146 -0.71 22.69 20.15
N ASP A 147 0.41 23.05 19.54
CA ASP A 147 0.44 24.02 18.46
C ASP A 147 -0.05 23.44 17.13
N LYS A 148 -1.35 23.56 16.89
CA LYS A 148 -1.99 23.10 15.66
C LYS A 148 -1.47 23.78 14.39
N ARG A 149 -0.93 25.02 14.49
CA ARG A 149 -0.39 25.76 13.33
C ARG A 149 0.90 25.14 12.82
N PHE A 150 1.63 24.46 13.69
CA PHE A 150 2.82 23.70 13.34
C PHE A 150 2.49 22.24 13.01
N ILE A 151 1.70 21.56 13.84
CA ILE A 151 1.43 20.12 13.72
C ILE A 151 0.71 19.78 12.41
N VAL A 152 -0.37 20.50 12.06
CA VAL A 152 -1.19 20.15 10.89
C VAL A 152 -0.40 20.25 9.58
N PRO A 153 0.30 21.35 9.26
CA PRO A 153 1.11 21.40 8.06
C PRO A 153 2.26 20.38 8.06
N SER A 154 2.85 20.09 9.22
CA SER A 154 3.92 19.10 9.34
C SER A 154 3.42 17.68 9.05
N PHE A 155 2.22 17.33 9.49
CA PHE A 155 1.61 16.03 9.18
C PHE A 155 1.32 15.90 7.68
N VAL A 156 0.79 16.94 7.05
CA VAL A 156 0.56 16.95 5.60
C VAL A 156 1.90 16.78 4.85
N ASN A 157 2.93 17.50 5.26
CA ASN A 157 4.27 17.37 4.68
C ASN A 157 4.83 15.94 4.82
N ILE A 158 4.70 15.33 6.00
CA ILE A 158 5.15 13.96 6.26
C ILE A 158 4.41 12.96 5.37
N ILE A 159 3.07 13.08 5.26
CA ILE A 159 2.25 12.17 4.43
C ILE A 159 2.65 12.29 2.95
N VAL A 160 2.79 13.52 2.45
CA VAL A 160 3.22 13.76 1.06
C VAL A 160 4.64 13.21 0.84
N ALA A 161 5.56 13.47 1.75
CA ALA A 161 6.93 12.99 1.68
C ALA A 161 7.02 11.46 1.74
N ALA A 162 6.22 10.80 2.58
CA ALA A 162 6.16 9.35 2.67
C ALA A 162 5.70 8.71 1.36
N ASN A 163 4.60 9.20 0.80
CA ASN A 163 4.09 8.68 -0.48
C ASN A 163 5.05 8.97 -1.64
N ALA A 164 5.59 10.18 -1.72
CA ALA A 164 6.56 10.54 -2.76
C ALA A 164 7.87 9.74 -2.65
N GLY A 165 8.34 9.49 -1.43
CA GLY A 165 9.51 8.65 -1.16
C GLY A 165 9.27 7.18 -1.49
N GLY A 166 8.11 6.63 -1.14
CA GLY A 166 7.77 5.24 -1.41
C GLY A 166 7.51 4.93 -2.89
N ALA A 167 7.11 5.92 -3.66
CA ALA A 167 6.70 5.74 -5.06
C ALA A 167 7.84 5.27 -6.00
N TRP A 168 9.12 5.45 -5.63
CA TRP A 168 10.25 5.05 -6.45
C TRP A 168 10.96 3.78 -5.98
N SER A 169 10.42 3.10 -4.97
CA SER A 169 11.00 1.87 -4.42
C SER A 169 9.94 0.78 -4.26
N PRO A 170 10.23 -0.46 -4.69
CA PRO A 170 9.34 -1.58 -4.46
C PRO A 170 9.17 -1.95 -2.97
N PHE A 171 10.06 -1.48 -2.08
CA PHE A 171 9.94 -1.67 -0.64
C PHE A 171 9.07 -0.60 0.04
N GLY A 172 8.96 0.59 -0.58
CA GLY A 172 8.23 1.71 -0.01
C GLY A 172 6.72 1.59 -0.15
N ASP A 173 6.25 1.09 -1.29
CA ASP A 173 4.83 0.97 -1.58
C ASP A 173 4.51 -0.31 -2.35
N ILE A 174 3.48 -1.03 -1.91
CA ILE A 174 3.03 -2.27 -2.53
C ILE A 174 2.57 -2.06 -3.98
N THR A 175 2.03 -0.88 -4.30
CA THR A 175 1.62 -0.55 -5.66
C THR A 175 2.81 -0.41 -6.60
N THR A 176 3.90 0.19 -6.12
CA THR A 176 5.17 0.27 -6.86
C THR A 176 5.78 -1.12 -7.05
N LEU A 177 5.72 -1.97 -6.02
CA LEU A 177 6.15 -3.36 -6.11
C LEU A 177 5.38 -4.12 -7.20
N MET A 178 4.05 -3.97 -7.27
CA MET A 178 3.22 -4.62 -8.29
C MET A 178 3.58 -4.17 -9.72
N VAL A 179 3.86 -2.88 -9.92
CA VAL A 179 4.28 -2.34 -11.23
C VAL A 179 5.69 -2.84 -11.60
N TRP A 180 6.57 -2.93 -10.62
CA TRP A 180 7.93 -3.42 -10.80
C TRP A 180 7.97 -4.91 -11.15
N THR A 181 7.22 -5.76 -10.45
CA THR A 181 7.13 -7.20 -10.75
C THR A 181 6.48 -7.46 -12.11
N ALA A 182 5.57 -6.59 -12.55
CA ALA A 182 4.98 -6.66 -13.88
C ALA A 182 5.94 -6.19 -15.01
N GLY A 183 7.18 -5.80 -14.68
CA GLY A 183 8.20 -5.36 -15.66
C GLY A 183 7.81 -4.08 -16.41
N LYS A 184 7.08 -3.19 -15.76
CA LYS A 184 6.58 -1.92 -16.35
C LYS A 184 7.42 -0.70 -15.94
N VAL A 185 8.40 -0.89 -15.06
CA VAL A 185 9.38 0.12 -14.60
C VAL A 185 10.80 -0.47 -14.75
#